data_a57225418620bd55db1a70cfd343593f
#
_entry.id   a57225418620bd55db1a70cfd343593f
#
_cell.length_a   1.000
_cell.length_b   1.000
_cell.length_c   1.000
_cell.angle_alpha   90.00
_cell.angle_beta   90.00
_cell.angle_gamma   90.00
#
_symmetry.space_group_name_H-M   'P 1'
#
loop_
_entity.id
_entity.type
_entity.pdbx_description
1 polymer ?
#
loop_
_entity_poly.entity_id
_entity_poly.type
_entity_poly.pdbx_seq_one_letter_code
_entity_poly.pdbx_strand_id
1 'polypeptide(L)'
;TFGIFNGALILGRVLGMKGVDIDMRELEYLGVPVQDSTVCALRKESGVNNVNQWFASKTPMKLGGLSPGNSTSDVARMIGGTLGLPIQLVEGYKGTNEIRLAADAGELHGACWAWETLKVAWQNAIPAGDVNVVLQVTAKKLPDLPNVPMALDLAKSDEARLLLKAGAIDPAAIVRVYVTTPRIPQERLEILRKAFSATLTDPEFVAEAKKANIDINPLSGEEVKKTVDDLFKLSPAIVSKLANILAVK
;
A
#
# COMPACT_ATOMS: atom_id res chain seq x y z
N THR A 1 12.51 -24.56 4.11
CA THR A 1 11.35 -24.03 3.35
C THR A 1 11.24 -22.53 3.59
N PHE A 2 10.97 -21.78 2.56
CA PHE A 2 10.57 -20.37 2.65
C PHE A 2 9.28 -20.16 1.85
N GLY A 3 8.59 -19.07 2.11
CA GLY A 3 7.34 -18.72 1.46
C GLY A 3 7.16 -17.23 1.29
N ILE A 4 6.12 -16.87 0.56
CA ILE A 4 5.66 -15.50 0.39
C ILE A 4 4.20 -15.40 0.84
N PHE A 5 3.85 -14.29 1.48
CA PHE A 5 2.45 -13.98 1.77
C PHE A 5 2.20 -12.46 1.70
N ASN A 6 0.92 -12.07 1.70
CA ASN A 6 0.55 -10.67 1.73
C ASN A 6 0.73 -10.11 3.16
N GLY A 7 1.70 -9.22 3.32
CA GLY A 7 2.04 -8.63 4.61
C GLY A 7 0.92 -7.79 5.26
N ALA A 8 -0.13 -7.43 4.52
CA ALA A 8 -1.32 -6.81 5.11
C ALA A 8 -1.99 -7.70 6.18
N LEU A 9 -1.79 -9.04 6.10
CA LEU A 9 -2.23 -9.97 7.14
C LEU A 9 -1.57 -9.70 8.50
N ILE A 10 -0.40 -9.08 8.53
CA ILE A 10 0.28 -8.71 9.78
C ILE A 10 -0.55 -7.66 10.52
N LEU A 11 -0.99 -6.61 9.81
CA LEU A 11 -1.90 -5.64 10.37
C LEU A 11 -3.23 -6.29 10.76
N GLY A 12 -3.78 -7.16 9.92
CA GLY A 12 -4.98 -7.94 10.25
C GLY A 12 -4.86 -8.69 11.58
N ARG A 13 -3.70 -9.33 11.84
CA ARG A 13 -3.41 -9.99 13.12
C ARG A 13 -3.39 -9.01 14.28
N VAL A 14 -2.75 -7.84 14.12
CA VAL A 14 -2.73 -6.77 15.14
C VAL A 14 -4.13 -6.27 15.46
N LEU A 15 -5.00 -6.17 14.45
CA LEU A 15 -6.39 -5.73 14.58
C LEU A 15 -7.34 -6.83 15.08
N GLY A 16 -6.85 -8.05 15.30
CA GLY A 16 -7.66 -9.16 15.78
C GLY A 16 -8.57 -9.81 14.73
N MET A 17 -8.22 -9.71 13.43
CA MET A 17 -8.95 -10.39 12.36
C MET A 17 -8.96 -11.91 12.58
N LYS A 18 -10.13 -12.54 12.43
CA LYS A 18 -10.30 -13.98 12.51
C LYS A 18 -9.58 -14.70 11.37
N GLY A 19 -9.03 -15.88 11.66
CA GLY A 19 -8.35 -16.72 10.66
C GLY A 19 -6.86 -16.39 10.44
N VAL A 20 -6.30 -15.46 11.22
CA VAL A 20 -4.87 -15.17 11.26
C VAL A 20 -4.31 -15.56 12.63
N ASP A 21 -4.07 -16.86 12.82
CA ASP A 21 -3.72 -17.41 14.15
C ASP A 21 -2.22 -17.49 14.41
N ILE A 22 -1.39 -17.29 13.38
CA ILE A 22 0.08 -17.32 13.49
C ILE A 22 0.58 -16.04 14.17
N ASP A 23 1.48 -16.20 15.14
CA ASP A 23 2.23 -15.05 15.67
C ASP A 23 3.29 -14.61 14.65
N MET A 24 2.99 -13.54 13.93
CA MET A 24 3.87 -13.01 12.87
C MET A 24 5.22 -12.54 13.41
N ARG A 25 5.35 -12.31 14.73
CA ARG A 25 6.63 -11.92 15.35
C ARG A 25 7.61 -13.07 15.45
N GLU A 26 7.11 -14.33 15.43
CA GLU A 26 7.96 -15.53 15.47
C GLU A 26 8.55 -15.90 14.09
N LEU A 27 8.03 -15.34 13.00
CA LEU A 27 8.54 -15.59 11.65
C LEU A 27 9.90 -14.92 11.46
N GLU A 28 10.75 -15.57 10.67
CA GLU A 28 12.03 -15.01 10.24
C GLU A 28 11.88 -14.39 8.86
N TYR A 29 12.11 -13.10 8.76
CA TYR A 29 11.93 -12.31 7.55
C TYR A 29 13.19 -12.32 6.70
N LEU A 30 13.03 -12.61 5.40
CA LEU A 30 14.11 -12.56 4.41
C LEU A 30 14.17 -11.19 3.74
N GLY A 31 13.03 -10.59 3.48
CA GLY A 31 12.90 -9.27 2.87
C GLY A 31 11.67 -9.12 2.00
N VAL A 32 11.61 -7.99 1.31
CA VAL A 32 10.61 -7.64 0.30
C VAL A 32 11.36 -7.22 -0.96
N PRO A 33 11.07 -7.76 -2.14
CA PRO A 33 11.76 -7.38 -3.38
C PRO A 33 11.32 -6.02 -3.92
N VAL A 34 10.05 -5.68 -3.70
CA VAL A 34 9.44 -4.42 -4.16
C VAL A 34 8.39 -3.96 -3.16
N GLN A 35 8.48 -2.71 -2.74
CA GLN A 35 7.49 -2.02 -1.94
C GLN A 35 6.41 -1.47 -2.87
N ASP A 36 5.13 -1.61 -2.51
CA ASP A 36 4.07 -0.92 -3.25
C ASP A 36 4.06 0.57 -2.88
N SER A 37 4.19 1.41 -3.90
CA SER A 37 4.13 2.87 -3.75
C SER A 37 2.71 3.35 -4.03
N THR A 38 1.84 3.32 -3.03
CA THR A 38 0.42 3.64 -3.24
C THR A 38 0.21 5.11 -3.57
N VAL A 39 -0.55 5.36 -4.64
CA VAL A 39 -1.02 6.69 -5.04
C VAL A 39 -2.52 6.66 -5.32
N CYS A 40 -3.18 7.82 -5.21
CA CYS A 40 -4.56 7.98 -5.62
C CYS A 40 -4.63 8.78 -6.91
N ALA A 41 -5.37 8.27 -7.88
CA ALA A 41 -5.58 8.90 -9.17
C ALA A 41 -7.08 9.06 -9.45
N LEU A 42 -7.44 10.20 -10.02
CA LEU A 42 -8.80 10.56 -10.36
C LEU A 42 -8.90 10.88 -11.85
N ARG A 43 -9.99 10.48 -12.46
CA ARG A 43 -10.35 10.85 -13.83
C ARG A 43 -10.64 12.35 -13.89
N LYS A 44 -10.26 12.99 -15.00
CA LYS A 44 -10.53 14.42 -15.26
C LYS A 44 -12.02 14.76 -15.17
N GLU A 45 -12.87 13.85 -15.64
CA GLU A 45 -14.33 13.98 -15.62
C GLU A 45 -14.92 14.05 -14.21
N SER A 46 -14.16 13.65 -13.17
CA SER A 46 -14.56 13.85 -11.77
C SER A 46 -14.66 15.33 -11.37
N GLY A 47 -14.04 16.23 -12.16
CA GLY A 47 -13.90 17.65 -11.85
C GLY A 47 -12.85 17.94 -10.76
N VAL A 48 -12.13 16.93 -10.27
CA VAL A 48 -11.10 17.04 -9.23
C VAL A 48 -9.75 16.65 -9.81
N ASN A 49 -8.86 17.64 -9.96
CA ASN A 49 -7.56 17.46 -10.60
C ASN A 49 -6.38 17.58 -9.62
N ASN A 50 -6.63 17.90 -8.37
CA ASN A 50 -5.63 17.99 -7.31
C ASN A 50 -6.29 17.80 -5.93
N VAL A 51 -5.46 17.58 -4.91
CA VAL A 51 -5.94 17.27 -3.55
C VAL A 51 -6.71 18.43 -2.91
N ASN A 52 -6.40 19.69 -3.22
CA ASN A 52 -7.11 20.85 -2.65
C ASN A 52 -8.56 20.89 -3.18
N GLN A 53 -8.76 20.63 -4.46
CA GLN A 53 -10.09 20.47 -5.05
C GLN A 53 -10.82 19.26 -4.45
N TRP A 54 -10.10 18.18 -4.15
CA TRP A 54 -10.70 17.03 -3.49
C TRP A 54 -11.21 17.38 -2.09
N PHE A 55 -10.41 18.06 -1.26
CA PHE A 55 -10.88 18.56 0.04
C PHE A 55 -12.08 19.50 -0.05
N ALA A 56 -12.14 20.31 -1.09
CA ALA A 56 -13.23 21.28 -1.30
C ALA A 56 -14.48 20.66 -1.94
N SER A 57 -14.41 19.42 -2.39
CA SER A 57 -15.52 18.76 -3.06
C SER A 57 -16.70 18.53 -2.13
N LYS A 58 -17.88 18.98 -2.55
CA LYS A 58 -19.15 18.72 -1.85
C LYS A 58 -19.70 17.31 -2.13
N THR A 59 -19.27 16.70 -3.23
CA THR A 59 -19.68 15.36 -3.64
C THR A 59 -18.53 14.39 -3.33
N PRO A 60 -18.77 13.31 -2.60
CA PRO A 60 -17.74 12.31 -2.34
C PRO A 60 -17.21 11.70 -3.65
N MET A 61 -15.89 11.53 -3.73
CA MET A 61 -15.27 10.82 -4.85
C MET A 61 -15.56 9.33 -4.76
N LYS A 62 -16.16 8.77 -5.80
CA LYS A 62 -16.39 7.33 -5.93
C LYS A 62 -15.08 6.64 -6.28
N LEU A 63 -14.47 5.96 -5.32
CA LEU A 63 -13.24 5.21 -5.50
C LEU A 63 -13.53 3.71 -5.56
N GLY A 64 -12.91 3.04 -6.52
CA GLY A 64 -12.99 1.58 -6.61
C GLY A 64 -12.10 0.89 -5.60
N GLY A 65 -12.58 -0.20 -5.01
CA GLY A 65 -11.87 -1.06 -4.08
C GLY A 65 -12.18 -2.53 -4.32
N LEU A 66 -11.36 -3.42 -3.75
CA LEU A 66 -11.56 -4.87 -3.86
C LEU A 66 -12.39 -5.38 -2.68
N SER A 67 -11.80 -5.42 -1.51
CA SER A 67 -12.42 -5.91 -0.27
C SER A 67 -11.71 -5.32 0.94
N PRO A 68 -12.35 -5.35 2.14
CA PRO A 68 -11.64 -5.05 3.38
C PRO A 68 -10.41 -5.93 3.56
N GLY A 69 -9.31 -5.37 4.08
CA GLY A 69 -8.02 -6.05 4.21
C GLY A 69 -7.19 -6.05 2.93
N ASN A 70 -7.67 -5.43 1.85
CA ASN A 70 -6.88 -5.19 0.64
C ASN A 70 -6.45 -3.72 0.56
N SER A 71 -5.19 -3.47 0.21
CA SER A 71 -4.60 -2.12 0.17
C SER A 71 -5.41 -1.12 -0.66
N THR A 72 -6.02 -1.55 -1.77
CA THR A 72 -6.82 -0.69 -2.64
C THR A 72 -8.03 -0.11 -1.89
N SER A 73 -8.70 -0.92 -1.06
CA SER A 73 -9.82 -0.47 -0.22
C SER A 73 -9.34 0.24 1.04
N ASP A 74 -8.35 -0.34 1.70
CA ASP A 74 -7.91 0.12 3.02
C ASP A 74 -7.25 1.50 2.95
N VAL A 75 -6.48 1.79 1.91
CA VAL A 75 -5.90 3.13 1.69
C VAL A 75 -6.99 4.18 1.53
N ALA A 76 -8.04 3.91 0.75
CA ALA A 76 -9.17 4.84 0.59
C ALA A 76 -9.87 5.11 1.93
N ARG A 77 -10.09 4.07 2.75
CA ARG A 77 -10.62 4.24 4.12
C ARG A 77 -9.68 5.06 5.00
N MET A 78 -8.40 4.76 4.96
CA MET A 78 -7.41 5.45 5.78
C MET A 78 -7.32 6.95 5.47
N ILE A 79 -7.22 7.34 4.19
CA ILE A 79 -7.18 8.76 3.82
C ILE A 79 -8.51 9.48 4.08
N GLY A 80 -9.65 8.81 3.91
CA GLY A 80 -10.95 9.34 4.31
C GLY A 80 -11.05 9.57 5.81
N GLY A 81 -10.70 8.55 6.60
CA GLY A 81 -10.81 8.60 8.07
C GLY A 81 -9.77 9.49 8.77
N THR A 82 -8.58 9.66 8.18
CA THR A 82 -7.50 10.44 8.81
C THR A 82 -7.38 11.87 8.29
N LEU A 83 -7.59 12.07 6.99
CA LEU A 83 -7.47 13.38 6.35
C LEU A 83 -8.83 14.09 6.20
N GLY A 84 -9.93 13.34 6.28
CA GLY A 84 -11.27 13.87 6.06
C GLY A 84 -11.60 14.10 4.57
N LEU A 85 -10.92 13.41 3.66
CA LEU A 85 -11.25 13.46 2.24
C LEU A 85 -12.65 12.87 1.99
N PRO A 86 -13.53 13.54 1.22
CA PRO A 86 -14.85 13.03 0.93
C PRO A 86 -14.75 11.87 -0.06
N ILE A 87 -14.98 10.64 0.43
CA ILE A 87 -14.85 9.40 -0.32
C ILE A 87 -16.13 8.56 -0.19
N GLN A 88 -16.58 8.02 -1.33
CA GLN A 88 -17.52 6.91 -1.42
C GLN A 88 -16.76 5.72 -1.97
N LEU A 89 -16.41 4.76 -1.13
CA LEU A 89 -15.73 3.54 -1.55
C LEU A 89 -16.75 2.55 -2.13
N VAL A 90 -16.49 2.07 -3.35
CA VAL A 90 -17.28 1.03 -4.04
C VAL A 90 -16.42 -0.22 -4.14
N GLU A 91 -16.80 -1.26 -3.42
CA GLU A 91 -16.04 -2.51 -3.33
C GLU A 91 -16.72 -3.65 -4.11
N GLY A 92 -15.99 -4.76 -4.25
CA GLY A 92 -16.47 -5.98 -4.90
C GLY A 92 -15.86 -6.24 -6.26
N TYR A 93 -14.93 -5.38 -6.71
CA TYR A 93 -14.17 -5.63 -7.92
C TYR A 93 -13.17 -6.77 -7.69
N LYS A 94 -12.92 -7.58 -8.73
CA LYS A 94 -12.00 -8.74 -8.63
C LYS A 94 -10.53 -8.37 -8.82
N GLY A 95 -10.26 -7.16 -9.36
CA GLY A 95 -8.90 -6.68 -9.60
C GLY A 95 -8.87 -5.24 -10.10
N THR A 96 -7.67 -4.66 -10.15
CA THR A 96 -7.44 -3.27 -10.57
C THR A 96 -7.87 -3.02 -12.02
N ASN A 97 -7.85 -4.03 -12.89
CA ASN A 97 -8.35 -3.90 -14.27
C ASN A 97 -9.86 -3.63 -14.32
N GLU A 98 -10.67 -4.30 -13.50
CA GLU A 98 -12.09 -4.03 -13.42
C GLU A 98 -12.37 -2.63 -12.89
N ILE A 99 -11.63 -2.21 -11.84
CA ILE A 99 -11.71 -0.85 -11.32
C ILE A 99 -11.36 0.18 -12.40
N ARG A 100 -10.29 -0.07 -13.17
CA ARG A 100 -9.91 0.80 -14.29
C ARG A 100 -11.02 0.92 -15.33
N LEU A 101 -11.59 -0.20 -15.77
CA LEU A 101 -12.68 -0.22 -16.75
C LEU A 101 -13.90 0.53 -16.23
N ALA A 102 -14.29 0.34 -14.97
CA ALA A 102 -15.40 1.08 -14.35
C ALA A 102 -15.12 2.59 -14.26
N ALA A 103 -13.86 2.98 -13.96
CA ALA A 103 -13.46 4.38 -13.98
C ALA A 103 -13.47 4.95 -15.40
N ASP A 104 -12.96 4.21 -16.39
CA ASP A 104 -12.96 4.63 -17.80
C ASP A 104 -14.39 4.75 -18.37
N ALA A 105 -15.34 3.96 -17.85
CA ALA A 105 -16.76 4.04 -18.19
C ALA A 105 -17.52 5.15 -17.42
N GLY A 106 -16.88 5.85 -16.48
CA GLY A 106 -17.50 6.91 -15.68
C GLY A 106 -18.33 6.44 -14.49
N GLU A 107 -18.32 5.15 -14.16
CA GLU A 107 -18.99 4.60 -12.97
C GLU A 107 -18.27 4.99 -11.70
N LEU A 108 -16.93 5.09 -11.76
CA LEU A 108 -16.04 5.52 -10.70
C LEU A 108 -15.33 6.82 -11.10
N HIS A 109 -14.93 7.59 -10.09
CA HIS A 109 -14.05 8.75 -10.29
C HIS A 109 -12.57 8.38 -10.34
N GLY A 110 -12.18 7.24 -9.76
CA GLY A 110 -10.80 6.77 -9.72
C GLY A 110 -10.57 5.71 -8.66
N ALA A 111 -9.34 5.58 -8.22
CA ALA A 111 -8.96 4.65 -7.14
C ALA A 111 -7.56 4.97 -6.57
N CYS A 112 -7.18 4.22 -5.51
CA CYS A 112 -5.85 4.25 -4.91
C CYS A 112 -5.22 2.86 -5.03
N TRP A 113 -4.10 2.74 -5.74
CA TRP A 113 -3.29 1.50 -5.78
C TRP A 113 -1.83 1.79 -6.11
N ALA A 114 -1.00 0.74 -6.20
CA ALA A 114 0.43 0.86 -6.44
C ALA A 114 0.74 1.63 -7.73
N TRP A 115 1.63 2.63 -7.65
CA TRP A 115 2.05 3.46 -8.77
C TRP A 115 2.61 2.63 -9.92
N GLU A 116 3.37 1.60 -9.61
CA GLU A 116 4.00 0.69 -10.56
C GLU A 116 2.97 0.05 -11.50
N THR A 117 1.80 -0.29 -10.95
CA THR A 117 0.67 -0.85 -11.72
C THR A 117 -0.18 0.26 -12.37
N LEU A 118 -0.38 1.37 -11.66
CA LEU A 118 -1.23 2.47 -12.10
C LEU A 118 -0.66 3.15 -13.35
N LYS A 119 0.66 3.42 -13.38
CA LYS A 119 1.33 4.02 -14.53
C LYS A 119 1.24 3.17 -15.81
N VAL A 120 1.17 1.83 -15.67
CA VAL A 120 0.95 0.91 -16.79
C VAL A 120 -0.52 0.88 -17.21
N ALA A 121 -1.43 0.80 -16.23
CA ALA A 121 -2.86 0.72 -16.50
C ALA A 121 -3.40 1.95 -17.25
N TRP A 122 -2.88 3.15 -16.94
CA TRP A 122 -3.24 4.42 -17.55
C TRP A 122 -2.06 5.11 -18.25
N GLN A 123 -1.19 4.33 -18.89
CA GLN A 123 0.03 4.81 -19.54
C GLN A 123 -0.18 5.94 -20.56
N ASN A 124 -1.35 5.98 -21.21
CA ASN A 124 -1.71 7.03 -22.17
C ASN A 124 -2.55 8.14 -21.51
N ALA A 125 -3.45 7.79 -20.60
CA ALA A 125 -4.38 8.72 -19.98
C ALA A 125 -3.69 9.69 -19.01
N ILE A 126 -2.64 9.25 -18.31
CA ILE A 126 -1.87 10.13 -17.41
C ILE A 126 -1.13 11.23 -18.18
N PRO A 127 -0.32 10.94 -19.21
CA PRO A 127 0.33 11.99 -20.00
C PRO A 127 -0.64 12.90 -20.75
N ALA A 128 -1.81 12.37 -21.14
CA ALA A 128 -2.87 13.17 -21.79
C ALA A 128 -3.63 14.09 -20.79
N GLY A 129 -3.45 13.90 -19.49
CA GLY A 129 -4.18 14.64 -18.47
C GLY A 129 -5.62 14.19 -18.25
N ASP A 130 -6.01 13.03 -18.79
CA ASP A 130 -7.33 12.42 -18.58
C ASP A 130 -7.43 11.72 -17.24
N VAL A 131 -6.27 11.37 -16.63
CA VAL A 131 -6.13 10.84 -15.29
C VAL A 131 -5.08 11.66 -14.54
N ASN A 132 -5.44 12.19 -13.39
CA ASN A 132 -4.57 13.00 -12.55
C ASN A 132 -4.20 12.20 -11.29
N VAL A 133 -2.90 12.04 -11.03
CA VAL A 133 -2.40 11.54 -9.76
C VAL A 133 -2.46 12.69 -8.76
N VAL A 134 -3.31 12.57 -7.75
CA VAL A 134 -3.66 13.68 -6.85
C VAL A 134 -3.08 13.56 -5.45
N LEU A 135 -2.65 12.36 -5.05
CA LEU A 135 -2.13 12.12 -3.70
C LEU A 135 -1.16 10.93 -3.70
N GLN A 136 -0.05 11.05 -2.98
CA GLN A 136 0.87 9.95 -2.67
C GLN A 136 0.64 9.48 -1.23
N VAL A 137 0.45 8.17 -1.05
CA VAL A 137 0.31 7.52 0.27
C VAL A 137 1.52 6.62 0.50
N THR A 138 2.67 7.26 0.63
CA THR A 138 4.00 6.64 0.68
C THR A 138 4.82 7.20 1.83
N ALA A 139 5.84 6.47 2.26
CA ALA A 139 6.77 6.94 3.30
C ALA A 139 7.71 8.05 2.82
N LYS A 140 8.02 8.05 1.51
CA LYS A 140 8.88 9.05 0.85
C LYS A 140 8.25 9.47 -0.47
N LYS A 141 8.53 10.70 -0.88
CA LYS A 141 8.07 11.24 -2.16
C LYS A 141 8.66 10.45 -3.33
N LEU A 142 7.81 10.08 -4.28
CA LEU A 142 8.23 9.37 -5.48
C LEU A 142 8.95 10.33 -6.44
N PRO A 143 10.11 9.95 -7.00
CA PRO A 143 10.84 10.76 -7.98
C PRO A 143 9.99 11.08 -9.22
N ASP A 144 9.15 10.15 -9.67
CA ASP A 144 8.26 10.32 -10.84
C ASP A 144 7.15 11.36 -10.58
N LEU A 145 6.84 11.66 -9.32
CA LEU A 145 5.70 12.49 -8.91
C LEU A 145 6.11 13.65 -7.97
N PRO A 146 7.11 14.47 -8.35
CA PRO A 146 7.69 15.47 -7.45
C PRO A 146 6.69 16.54 -6.99
N ASN A 147 5.66 16.80 -7.77
CA ASN A 147 4.66 17.85 -7.52
C ASN A 147 3.36 17.32 -6.88
N VAL A 148 3.21 16.01 -6.75
CA VAL A 148 2.04 15.41 -6.10
C VAL A 148 2.25 15.43 -4.59
N PRO A 149 1.30 15.95 -3.78
CA PRO A 149 1.45 16.02 -2.33
C PRO A 149 1.43 14.63 -1.68
N MET A 150 2.08 14.52 -0.52
CA MET A 150 2.07 13.31 0.29
C MET A 150 0.97 13.37 1.36
N ALA A 151 0.29 12.26 1.60
CA ALA A 151 -0.73 12.15 2.65
C ALA A 151 -0.16 12.48 4.04
N LEU A 152 1.10 12.12 4.31
CA LEU A 152 1.76 12.43 5.58
C LEU A 152 1.94 13.93 5.82
N ASP A 153 2.17 14.72 4.76
CA ASP A 153 2.32 16.18 4.87
C ASP A 153 0.98 16.88 5.12
N LEU A 154 -0.12 16.25 4.70
CA LEU A 154 -1.48 16.77 4.87
C LEU A 154 -2.10 16.37 6.21
N ALA A 155 -1.50 15.46 6.94
CA ALA A 155 -1.97 15.01 8.25
C ALA A 155 -1.81 16.11 9.30
N LYS A 156 -2.92 16.47 9.97
CA LYS A 156 -3.01 17.62 10.90
C LYS A 156 -2.49 17.31 12.31
N SER A 157 -2.15 16.04 12.61
CA SER A 157 -1.65 15.62 13.93
C SER A 157 -0.69 14.45 13.81
N ASP A 158 0.13 14.24 14.83
CA ASP A 158 1.03 13.08 14.89
C ASP A 158 0.24 11.77 14.97
N GLU A 159 -0.94 11.79 15.59
CA GLU A 159 -1.83 10.64 15.60
C GLU A 159 -2.30 10.29 14.18
N ALA A 160 -2.73 11.28 13.39
CA ALA A 160 -3.14 11.07 12.00
C ALA A 160 -1.98 10.52 11.14
N ARG A 161 -0.75 11.03 11.36
CA ARG A 161 0.46 10.48 10.69
C ARG A 161 0.72 9.04 11.08
N LEU A 162 0.61 8.72 12.39
CA LEU A 162 0.79 7.36 12.88
C LEU A 162 -0.26 6.40 12.31
N LEU A 163 -1.54 6.81 12.27
CA LEU A 163 -2.62 6.03 11.68
C LEU A 163 -2.39 5.78 10.18
N LEU A 164 -2.02 6.81 9.40
CA LEU A 164 -1.69 6.66 7.98
C LEU A 164 -0.51 5.71 7.78
N LYS A 165 0.54 5.87 8.58
CA LYS A 165 1.72 5.01 8.51
C LYS A 165 1.34 3.56 8.79
N ALA A 166 0.72 3.27 9.91
CA ALA A 166 0.41 1.91 10.36
C ALA A 166 -0.74 1.26 9.56
N GLY A 167 -1.73 2.04 9.11
CA GLY A 167 -2.92 1.51 8.44
C GLY A 167 -2.85 1.47 6.91
N ALA A 168 -1.91 2.20 6.29
CA ALA A 168 -1.79 2.27 4.84
C ALA A 168 -0.35 2.06 4.34
N ILE A 169 0.61 2.82 4.85
CA ILE A 169 1.96 2.88 4.26
C ILE A 169 2.77 1.62 4.60
N ASP A 170 2.86 1.25 5.87
CA ASP A 170 3.63 0.08 6.30
C ASP A 170 3.08 -1.23 5.71
N PRO A 171 1.75 -1.49 5.72
CA PRO A 171 1.19 -2.66 5.05
C PRO A 171 1.47 -2.71 3.54
N ALA A 172 1.43 -1.57 2.84
CA ALA A 172 1.76 -1.49 1.42
C ALA A 172 3.24 -1.81 1.17
N ALA A 173 4.15 -1.32 2.01
CA ALA A 173 5.58 -1.57 1.87
C ALA A 173 5.95 -3.06 2.03
N ILE A 174 5.17 -3.85 2.75
CA ILE A 174 5.45 -5.27 3.05
C ILE A 174 4.47 -6.22 2.36
N VAL A 175 3.74 -5.79 1.34
CA VAL A 175 2.73 -6.62 0.63
C VAL A 175 3.30 -7.95 0.10
N ARG A 176 4.56 -7.96 -0.34
CA ARG A 176 5.22 -9.16 -0.91
C ARG A 176 6.35 -9.64 -0.01
N VAL A 177 6.02 -9.98 1.23
CA VAL A 177 7.04 -10.36 2.23
C VAL A 177 7.46 -11.82 2.07
N TYR A 178 8.77 -12.03 2.01
CA TYR A 178 9.39 -13.34 2.01
C TYR A 178 9.82 -13.72 3.42
N VAL A 179 9.45 -14.93 3.83
CA VAL A 179 9.68 -15.44 5.19
C VAL A 179 10.18 -16.87 5.19
N THR A 180 10.76 -17.28 6.29
CA THR A 180 11.00 -18.67 6.63
C THR A 180 10.41 -19.00 8.01
N THR A 181 10.44 -20.29 8.34
CA THR A 181 9.84 -20.81 9.58
C THR A 181 10.54 -20.26 10.82
N PRO A 182 9.81 -20.13 11.94
CA PRO A 182 10.40 -19.83 13.24
C PRO A 182 11.56 -20.79 13.57
N ARG A 183 12.52 -20.29 14.36
CA ARG A 183 13.61 -21.12 14.93
C ARG A 183 14.52 -21.77 13.89
N ILE A 184 14.61 -21.21 12.70
CA ILE A 184 15.65 -21.63 11.75
C ILE A 184 17.05 -21.35 12.37
N PRO A 185 18.05 -22.25 12.23
CA PRO A 185 19.41 -21.96 12.64
C PRO A 185 19.92 -20.64 12.05
N GLN A 186 20.55 -19.80 12.90
CA GLN A 186 20.97 -18.45 12.54
C GLN A 186 21.85 -18.43 11.28
N GLU A 187 22.79 -19.35 11.17
CA GLU A 187 23.66 -19.47 9.99
C GLU A 187 22.85 -19.67 8.70
N ARG A 188 21.79 -20.47 8.73
CA ARG A 188 20.91 -20.68 7.56
C ARG A 188 20.07 -19.45 7.23
N LEU A 189 19.62 -18.72 8.25
CA LEU A 189 18.91 -17.46 8.06
C LEU A 189 19.80 -16.43 7.35
N GLU A 190 21.04 -16.30 7.79
CA GLU A 190 22.02 -15.39 7.19
C GLU A 190 22.33 -15.74 5.73
N ILE A 191 22.50 -17.04 5.43
CA ILE A 191 22.68 -17.50 4.06
C ILE A 191 21.48 -17.10 3.18
N LEU A 192 20.25 -17.33 3.67
CA LEU A 192 19.04 -16.99 2.92
C LEU A 192 18.88 -15.48 2.71
N ARG A 193 19.11 -14.67 3.74
CA ARG A 193 19.07 -13.21 3.64
C ARG A 193 20.12 -12.67 2.68
N LYS A 194 21.34 -13.19 2.75
CA LYS A 194 22.43 -12.84 1.82
C LYS A 194 22.09 -13.21 0.39
N ALA A 195 21.58 -14.40 0.16
CA ALA A 195 21.16 -14.85 -1.17
C ALA A 195 20.01 -13.99 -1.71
N PHE A 196 19.00 -13.69 -0.87
CA PHE A 196 17.88 -12.82 -1.25
C PHE A 196 18.39 -11.42 -1.68
N SER A 197 19.23 -10.78 -0.86
CA SER A 197 19.78 -9.46 -1.19
C SER A 197 20.66 -9.49 -2.43
N ALA A 198 21.48 -10.53 -2.61
CA ALA A 198 22.34 -10.67 -3.77
C ALA A 198 21.52 -10.81 -5.07
N THR A 199 20.44 -11.58 -5.04
CA THR A 199 19.52 -11.72 -6.19
C THR A 199 18.96 -10.37 -6.62
N LEU A 200 18.58 -9.50 -5.69
CA LEU A 200 17.97 -8.20 -5.99
C LEU A 200 18.97 -7.15 -6.54
N THR A 201 20.25 -7.45 -6.46
CA THR A 201 21.35 -6.62 -7.02
C THR A 201 22.07 -7.30 -8.18
N ASP A 202 21.68 -8.53 -8.51
CA ASP A 202 22.26 -9.27 -9.63
C ASP A 202 21.94 -8.58 -10.96
N PRO A 203 22.95 -8.28 -11.82
CA PRO A 203 22.74 -7.51 -13.06
C PRO A 203 21.77 -8.19 -14.04
N GLU A 204 21.77 -9.53 -14.12
CA GLU A 204 20.90 -10.28 -15.03
C GLU A 204 19.44 -10.20 -14.53
N PHE A 205 19.24 -10.45 -13.23
CA PHE A 205 17.92 -10.33 -12.59
C PHE A 205 17.34 -8.91 -12.72
N VAL A 206 18.15 -7.88 -12.46
CA VAL A 206 17.74 -6.47 -12.58
C VAL A 206 17.38 -6.12 -14.03
N ALA A 207 18.15 -6.63 -15.01
CA ALA A 207 17.85 -6.41 -16.41
C ALA A 207 16.55 -7.10 -16.85
N GLU A 208 16.27 -8.31 -16.36
CA GLU A 208 15.01 -9.00 -16.63
C GLU A 208 13.81 -8.29 -15.97
N ALA A 209 13.93 -7.89 -14.72
CA ALA A 209 12.90 -7.11 -14.02
C ALA A 209 12.56 -5.83 -14.81
N LYS A 210 13.58 -5.10 -15.27
CA LYS A 210 13.40 -3.90 -16.09
C LYS A 210 12.68 -4.19 -17.42
N LYS A 211 13.01 -5.28 -18.10
CA LYS A 211 12.29 -5.70 -19.32
C LYS A 211 10.81 -6.01 -19.05
N ALA A 212 10.52 -6.56 -17.88
CA ALA A 212 9.16 -6.87 -17.43
C ALA A 212 8.42 -5.64 -16.84
N ASN A 213 9.03 -4.44 -16.84
CA ASN A 213 8.53 -3.24 -16.18
C ASN A 213 8.24 -3.44 -14.67
N ILE A 214 9.08 -4.24 -14.02
CA ILE A 214 9.03 -4.47 -12.57
C ILE A 214 10.14 -3.63 -11.93
N ASP A 215 9.74 -2.68 -11.08
CA ASP A 215 10.68 -1.91 -10.28
C ASP A 215 11.22 -2.77 -9.13
N ILE A 216 12.50 -2.63 -8.82
CA ILE A 216 13.12 -3.26 -7.64
C ILE A 216 13.35 -2.16 -6.60
N ASN A 217 12.63 -2.26 -5.49
CA ASN A 217 12.72 -1.33 -4.36
C ASN A 217 12.64 -2.13 -3.06
N PRO A 218 13.73 -2.79 -2.65
CA PRO A 218 13.69 -3.79 -1.60
C PRO A 218 13.64 -3.22 -0.19
N LEU A 219 13.16 -4.06 0.74
CA LEU A 219 13.41 -3.97 2.17
C LEU A 219 14.18 -5.22 2.61
N SER A 220 15.16 -5.04 3.49
CA SER A 220 15.85 -6.15 4.15
C SER A 220 14.94 -6.87 5.14
N GLY A 221 15.32 -8.10 5.53
CA GLY A 221 14.58 -8.85 6.55
C GLY A 221 14.53 -8.13 7.90
N GLU A 222 15.58 -7.38 8.26
CA GLU A 222 15.66 -6.58 9.47
C GLU A 222 14.69 -5.39 9.43
N GLU A 223 14.59 -4.69 8.29
CA GLU A 223 13.66 -3.58 8.10
C GLU A 223 12.21 -4.06 8.16
N VAL A 224 11.91 -5.21 7.53
CA VAL A 224 10.59 -5.84 7.62
C VAL A 224 10.28 -6.22 9.06
N LYS A 225 11.21 -6.88 9.76
CA LYS A 225 11.03 -7.27 11.16
C LYS A 225 10.76 -6.07 12.05
N LYS A 226 11.50 -4.99 11.84
CA LYS A 226 11.26 -3.73 12.55
C LYS A 226 9.84 -3.19 12.30
N THR A 227 9.38 -3.19 11.05
CA THR A 227 8.01 -2.76 10.69
C THR A 227 6.97 -3.60 11.41
N VAL A 228 7.15 -4.93 11.43
CA VAL A 228 6.26 -5.86 12.14
C VAL A 228 6.25 -5.56 13.64
N ASP A 229 7.42 -5.44 14.27
CA ASP A 229 7.52 -5.17 15.70
C ASP A 229 6.87 -3.82 16.06
N ASP A 230 7.02 -2.80 15.22
CA ASP A 230 6.41 -1.48 15.43
C ASP A 230 4.87 -1.56 15.34
N LEU A 231 4.31 -2.35 14.41
CA LEU A 231 2.87 -2.60 14.33
C LEU A 231 2.32 -3.28 15.59
N PHE A 232 3.04 -4.27 16.13
CA PHE A 232 2.63 -4.95 17.37
C PHE A 232 2.81 -4.12 18.65
N LYS A 233 3.57 -3.01 18.59
CA LYS A 233 3.75 -2.06 19.70
C LYS A 233 2.71 -0.93 19.71
N LEU A 234 1.81 -0.88 18.75
CA LEU A 234 0.74 0.13 18.72
C LEU A 234 -0.11 0.06 19.99
N SER A 235 -0.43 1.23 20.53
CA SER A 235 -1.30 1.29 21.72
C SER A 235 -2.71 0.77 21.41
N PRO A 236 -3.42 0.22 22.41
CA PRO A 236 -4.81 -0.25 22.22
C PRO A 236 -5.74 0.83 21.64
N ALA A 237 -5.51 2.10 21.98
CA ALA A 237 -6.28 3.22 21.43
C ALA A 237 -6.06 3.39 19.92
N ILE A 238 -4.83 3.28 19.44
CA ILE A 238 -4.49 3.35 18.01
C ILE A 238 -5.05 2.13 17.27
N VAL A 239 -4.88 0.93 17.85
CA VAL A 239 -5.44 -0.32 17.28
C VAL A 239 -6.96 -0.21 17.11
N SER A 240 -7.67 0.29 18.14
CA SER A 240 -9.13 0.50 18.06
C SER A 240 -9.52 1.50 16.97
N LYS A 241 -8.79 2.60 16.82
CA LYS A 241 -9.03 3.58 15.76
C LYS A 241 -8.79 2.99 14.38
N LEU A 242 -7.71 2.24 14.19
CA LEU A 242 -7.41 1.54 12.93
C LEU A 242 -8.53 0.54 12.59
N ALA A 243 -8.95 -0.28 13.55
CA ALA A 243 -10.03 -1.25 13.36
C ALA A 243 -11.34 -0.57 12.94
N ASN A 244 -11.67 0.56 13.56
CA ASN A 244 -12.86 1.33 13.19
C ASN A 244 -12.77 1.93 11.78
N ILE A 245 -11.63 2.54 11.41
CA ILE A 245 -11.44 3.13 10.08
C ILE A 245 -11.45 2.05 8.99
N LEU A 246 -10.77 0.94 9.23
CA LEU A 246 -10.65 -0.18 8.28
C LEU A 246 -11.88 -1.08 8.25
N ALA A 247 -12.88 -0.82 9.11
CA ALA A 247 -14.11 -1.62 9.22
C ALA A 247 -13.84 -3.11 9.47
N VAL A 248 -12.83 -3.42 10.27
CA VAL A 248 -12.50 -4.78 10.71
C VAL A 248 -13.57 -5.22 11.72
N LYS A 249 -14.23 -6.36 11.42
CA LYS A 249 -15.28 -6.96 12.26
C LYS A 249 -14.78 -8.25 12.89
#